data_d7d69d2b2e62e17157af9994d91e0852
#
_entry.id   d7d69d2b2e62e17157af9994d91e0852
#
_cell.length_a   1.000
_cell.length_b   1.000
_cell.length_c   1.000
_cell.angle_alpha   90.00
_cell.angle_beta   90.00
_cell.angle_gamma   90.00
#
_symmetry.space_group_name_H-M   'P 1'
#
loop_
_entity.id
_entity.type
_entity.pdbx_description
1 polymer ?
#
loop_
_entity_poly.entity_id
_entity_poly.type
_entity_poly.pdbx_seq_one_letter_code
_entity_poly.pdbx_strand_id
1 'polypeptide(L)'
;MEALFGKNKRKPGGALVLYTTKHGATQRYAERIAQPLDALVKEAGYARIAQAKTYDAIVLGCPVYMGKIKGLDFFADHAQELAGKRLVLFTCGLYDPEEENVRRDLEAQLKAKLGDALDGISVFHLRGGIRWQSLGLAERLLMMALVNEMKKKPEEARSRTESLLVETEGGALDFADEADLGPIVHAARFGKGAE
;
A
#
# COMPACT_ATOMS: atom_id res chain seq x y z
N MET A 1 -6.62 -29.55 -17.86
CA MET A 1 -5.81 -28.50 -17.22
C MET A 1 -6.23 -27.11 -17.74
N GLU A 2 -7.55 -26.84 -17.82
CA GLU A 2 -8.14 -25.61 -18.44
C GLU A 2 -9.23 -24.94 -17.57
N ALA A 3 -9.34 -25.28 -16.29
CA ALA A 3 -10.46 -24.88 -15.44
C ALA A 3 -10.13 -23.81 -14.37
N LEU A 4 -8.94 -23.17 -14.42
CA LEU A 4 -8.51 -22.19 -13.40
C LEU A 4 -8.46 -20.73 -13.87
N PHE A 5 -8.78 -20.46 -15.13
CA PHE A 5 -8.95 -19.10 -15.63
C PHE A 5 -10.43 -18.83 -15.93
N GLY A 6 -11.23 -18.72 -14.88
CA GLY A 6 -12.60 -18.24 -15.00
C GLY A 6 -12.59 -16.93 -15.78
N LYS A 7 -13.27 -16.91 -16.95
CA LYS A 7 -13.52 -15.72 -17.76
C LYS A 7 -14.37 -14.73 -16.97
N ASN A 8 -13.71 -13.94 -16.12
CA ASN A 8 -14.35 -12.84 -15.42
C ASN A 8 -14.62 -11.72 -16.45
N LYS A 9 -15.74 -11.84 -17.17
CA LYS A 9 -16.30 -10.77 -18.02
C LYS A 9 -16.82 -9.69 -17.08
N ARG A 10 -15.93 -8.85 -16.55
CA ARG A 10 -16.29 -7.73 -15.70
C ARG A 10 -16.94 -6.65 -16.54
N LYS A 11 -18.00 -6.06 -15.98
CA LYS A 11 -18.75 -4.97 -16.61
C LYS A 11 -17.78 -3.78 -16.87
N PRO A 12 -17.87 -3.11 -18.02
CA PRO A 12 -17.26 -1.80 -18.21
C PRO A 12 -17.71 -0.89 -17.06
N GLY A 13 -16.78 -0.14 -16.45
CA GLY A 13 -17.12 0.78 -15.38
C GLY A 13 -16.86 0.29 -13.94
N GLY A 14 -16.24 -0.88 -13.75
CA GLY A 14 -15.86 -1.39 -12.42
C GLY A 14 -14.58 -0.79 -11.86
N ALA A 15 -14.05 -1.43 -10.81
CA ALA A 15 -12.77 -1.05 -10.20
C ALA A 15 -11.64 -1.99 -10.61
N LEU A 16 -10.43 -1.44 -10.72
CA LEU A 16 -9.18 -2.15 -10.88
C LEU A 16 -8.31 -1.89 -9.64
N VAL A 17 -7.84 -2.95 -8.99
CA VAL A 17 -6.91 -2.85 -7.87
C VAL A 17 -5.53 -3.29 -8.33
N LEU A 18 -4.61 -2.38 -8.32
CA LEU A 18 -3.20 -2.60 -8.63
C LEU A 18 -2.40 -2.62 -7.34
N TYR A 19 -1.34 -3.40 -7.29
CA TYR A 19 -0.43 -3.38 -6.16
C TYR A 19 1.02 -3.64 -6.60
N THR A 20 1.94 -3.13 -5.82
CA THR A 20 3.32 -3.58 -5.75
C THR A 20 3.53 -4.16 -4.36
N THR A 21 4.27 -5.24 -4.23
CA THR A 21 4.53 -5.85 -2.91
C THR A 21 5.95 -6.38 -2.83
N LYS A 22 6.50 -6.44 -1.62
CA LYS A 22 7.79 -7.08 -1.36
C LYS A 22 7.64 -8.29 -0.43
N HIS A 23 6.81 -8.16 0.59
CA HIS A 23 6.62 -9.19 1.62
C HIS A 23 5.16 -9.65 1.75
N GLY A 24 4.32 -9.35 0.75
CA GLY A 24 2.95 -9.84 0.63
C GLY A 24 1.88 -9.00 1.35
N ALA A 25 2.22 -8.10 2.28
CA ALA A 25 1.22 -7.33 3.02
C ALA A 25 0.37 -6.44 2.11
N THR A 26 0.99 -5.70 1.20
CA THR A 26 0.27 -4.85 0.23
C THR A 26 -0.66 -5.66 -0.68
N GLN A 27 -0.24 -6.86 -1.09
CA GLN A 27 -1.08 -7.77 -1.86
C GLN A 27 -2.32 -8.21 -1.08
N ARG A 28 -2.16 -8.63 0.19
CA ARG A 28 -3.30 -9.01 1.03
C ARG A 28 -4.32 -7.88 1.17
N TYR A 29 -3.85 -6.66 1.37
CA TYR A 29 -4.73 -5.48 1.36
C TYR A 29 -5.45 -5.29 0.03
N ALA A 30 -4.73 -5.39 -1.08
CA ALA A 30 -5.31 -5.26 -2.42
C ALA A 30 -6.41 -6.30 -2.66
N GLU A 31 -6.19 -7.55 -2.26
CA GLU A 31 -7.17 -8.63 -2.36
C GLU A 31 -8.42 -8.38 -1.48
N ARG A 32 -8.22 -7.93 -0.21
CA ARG A 32 -9.33 -7.57 0.69
C ARG A 32 -10.13 -6.36 0.20
N ILE A 33 -9.48 -5.35 -0.36
CA ILE A 33 -10.15 -4.17 -0.95
C ILE A 33 -10.94 -4.56 -2.19
N ALA A 34 -10.42 -5.48 -2.99
CA ALA A 34 -11.06 -5.89 -4.24
C ALA A 34 -12.36 -6.69 -4.02
N GLN A 35 -12.46 -7.46 -2.94
CA GLN A 35 -13.65 -8.29 -2.67
C GLN A 35 -14.97 -7.49 -2.66
N PRO A 36 -15.15 -6.45 -1.82
CA PRO A 36 -16.37 -5.68 -1.80
C PRO A 36 -16.59 -4.83 -3.05
N LEU A 37 -15.54 -4.59 -3.86
CA LEU A 37 -15.63 -3.85 -5.11
C LEU A 37 -15.91 -4.74 -6.32
N ASP A 38 -15.94 -6.06 -6.16
CA ASP A 38 -15.90 -7.02 -7.27
C ASP A 38 -14.82 -6.66 -8.31
N ALA A 39 -13.65 -6.24 -7.80
CA ALA A 39 -12.57 -5.64 -8.59
C ALA A 39 -11.56 -6.66 -9.09
N LEU A 40 -10.94 -6.40 -10.25
CA LEU A 40 -9.78 -7.15 -10.70
C LEU A 40 -8.56 -6.75 -9.88
N VAL A 41 -7.84 -7.74 -9.38
CA VAL A 41 -6.55 -7.53 -8.71
C VAL A 41 -5.41 -7.88 -9.66
N LYS A 42 -4.40 -7.03 -9.73
CA LYS A 42 -3.24 -7.25 -10.58
C LYS A 42 -2.00 -6.57 -10.01
N GLU A 43 -0.85 -7.19 -10.16
CA GLU A 43 0.42 -6.54 -9.86
C GLU A 43 0.68 -5.40 -10.86
N ALA A 44 1.10 -4.22 -10.34
CA ALA A 44 1.23 -2.99 -11.13
C ALA A 44 2.22 -3.13 -12.30
N GLY A 45 3.29 -3.90 -12.12
CA GLY A 45 4.28 -4.16 -13.18
C GLY A 45 3.72 -4.88 -14.42
N TYR A 46 2.57 -5.55 -14.28
CA TYR A 46 1.89 -6.20 -15.42
C TYR A 46 0.66 -5.43 -15.88
N ALA A 47 0.35 -4.27 -15.30
CA ALA A 47 -0.78 -3.46 -15.72
C ALA A 47 -0.49 -2.75 -17.05
N ARG A 48 -1.54 -2.63 -17.89
CA ARG A 48 -1.48 -1.85 -19.11
C ARG A 48 -2.43 -0.68 -19.01
N ILE A 49 -1.97 0.50 -19.35
CA ILE A 49 -2.79 1.72 -19.29
C ILE A 49 -4.07 1.59 -20.13
N ALA A 50 -4.00 0.99 -21.30
CA ALA A 50 -5.18 0.75 -22.15
C ALA A 50 -6.26 -0.07 -21.42
N GLN A 51 -5.86 -1.04 -20.59
CA GLN A 51 -6.79 -1.79 -19.74
C GLN A 51 -7.30 -0.94 -18.59
N ALA A 52 -6.42 -0.21 -17.90
CA ALA A 52 -6.81 0.62 -16.76
C ALA A 52 -7.85 1.70 -17.16
N LYS A 53 -7.74 2.25 -18.36
CA LYS A 53 -8.68 3.24 -18.91
C LYS A 53 -10.11 2.72 -19.07
N THR A 54 -10.33 1.41 -19.08
CA THR A 54 -11.69 0.83 -19.18
C THR A 54 -12.42 0.76 -17.83
N TYR A 55 -11.75 1.09 -16.72
CA TYR A 55 -12.32 1.09 -15.37
C TYR A 55 -12.66 2.51 -14.93
N ASP A 56 -13.67 2.66 -14.06
CA ASP A 56 -14.06 3.94 -13.48
C ASP A 56 -13.23 4.30 -12.25
N ALA A 57 -12.77 3.30 -11.53
CA ALA A 57 -11.94 3.46 -10.34
C ALA A 57 -10.67 2.63 -10.45
N ILE A 58 -9.56 3.22 -9.99
CA ILE A 58 -8.27 2.53 -9.92
C ILE A 58 -7.72 2.73 -8.52
N VAL A 59 -7.49 1.61 -7.83
CA VAL A 59 -6.81 1.59 -6.53
C VAL A 59 -5.37 1.12 -6.75
N LEU A 60 -4.40 1.84 -6.22
CA LEU A 60 -2.98 1.48 -6.29
C LEU A 60 -2.41 1.30 -4.88
N GLY A 61 -1.94 0.10 -4.58
CA GLY A 61 -1.25 -0.25 -3.34
C GLY A 61 0.27 -0.20 -3.50
N CYS A 62 0.93 0.58 -2.65
CA CYS A 62 2.36 0.83 -2.67
C CYS A 62 3.02 0.45 -1.35
N PRO A 63 4.01 -0.47 -1.33
CA PRO A 63 4.73 -0.78 -0.11
C PRO A 63 5.68 0.36 0.27
N VAL A 64 5.81 0.60 1.57
CA VAL A 64 6.89 1.42 2.13
C VAL A 64 8.00 0.47 2.57
N TYR A 65 9.12 0.54 1.88
CA TYR A 65 10.27 -0.28 2.16
C TYR A 65 11.48 0.60 2.49
N MET A 66 12.07 0.40 3.67
CA MET A 66 13.18 1.22 4.18
C MET A 66 12.88 2.73 4.13
N GLY A 67 11.69 3.13 4.56
CA GLY A 67 11.23 4.52 4.55
C GLY A 67 10.89 5.10 3.17
N LYS A 68 10.92 4.29 2.10
CA LYS A 68 10.64 4.73 0.72
C LYS A 68 9.39 4.05 0.15
N ILE A 69 8.48 4.85 -0.39
CA ILE A 69 7.32 4.36 -1.12
C ILE A 69 7.80 3.80 -2.46
N LYS A 70 7.36 2.59 -2.81
CA LYS A 70 7.70 1.91 -4.08
C LYS A 70 6.46 1.70 -4.93
N GLY A 71 6.62 1.72 -6.25
CA GLY A 71 5.53 1.40 -7.20
C GLY A 71 4.59 2.55 -7.53
N LEU A 72 4.95 3.80 -7.23
CA LEU A 72 4.17 4.99 -7.60
C LEU A 72 4.18 5.28 -9.11
N ASP A 73 5.10 4.65 -9.86
CA ASP A 73 5.34 4.95 -11.27
C ASP A 73 4.07 4.84 -12.11
N PHE A 74 3.21 3.85 -11.84
CA PHE A 74 1.97 3.70 -12.61
C PHE A 74 1.08 4.96 -12.58
N PHE A 75 0.92 5.58 -11.40
CA PHE A 75 0.15 6.83 -11.30
C PHE A 75 0.97 8.02 -11.80
N ALA A 76 2.27 8.08 -11.51
CA ALA A 76 3.12 9.19 -11.95
C ALA A 76 3.20 9.28 -13.49
N ASP A 77 3.35 8.14 -14.17
CA ASP A 77 3.51 8.12 -15.63
C ASP A 77 2.20 8.28 -16.39
N HIS A 78 1.06 7.95 -15.76
CA HIS A 78 -0.24 7.91 -16.43
C HIS A 78 -1.30 8.83 -15.84
N ALA A 79 -0.94 9.77 -14.97
CA ALA A 79 -1.89 10.65 -14.29
C ALA A 79 -2.82 11.40 -15.28
N GLN A 80 -2.26 11.92 -16.36
CA GLN A 80 -3.04 12.63 -17.38
C GLN A 80 -4.03 11.71 -18.12
N GLU A 81 -3.61 10.48 -18.43
CA GLU A 81 -4.45 9.50 -19.13
C GLU A 81 -5.58 8.96 -18.24
N LEU A 82 -5.41 9.04 -16.93
CA LEU A 82 -6.37 8.61 -15.93
C LEU A 82 -7.23 9.74 -15.37
N ALA A 83 -7.10 10.94 -15.92
CA ALA A 83 -7.91 12.10 -15.52
C ALA A 83 -9.41 11.79 -15.61
N GLY A 84 -10.17 12.22 -14.62
CA GLY A 84 -11.63 11.98 -14.52
C GLY A 84 -12.01 10.61 -13.94
N LYS A 85 -11.04 9.75 -13.62
CA LYS A 85 -11.30 8.49 -12.90
C LYS A 85 -11.18 8.69 -11.39
N ARG A 86 -11.84 7.82 -10.63
CA ARG A 86 -11.65 7.77 -9.16
C ARG A 86 -10.31 7.07 -8.88
N LEU A 87 -9.33 7.86 -8.46
CA LEU A 87 -8.00 7.37 -8.14
C LEU A 87 -7.83 7.27 -6.62
N VAL A 88 -7.45 6.09 -6.18
CA VAL A 88 -7.19 5.81 -4.76
C VAL A 88 -5.80 5.22 -4.63
N LEU A 89 -5.02 5.73 -3.70
CA LEU A 89 -3.69 5.24 -3.39
C LEU A 89 -3.64 4.84 -1.92
N PHE A 90 -3.12 3.66 -1.64
CA PHE A 90 -2.76 3.33 -0.26
C PHE A 90 -1.29 2.95 -0.16
N THR A 91 -0.63 3.43 0.87
CA THR A 91 0.71 2.96 1.25
C THR A 91 0.59 1.88 2.33
N CYS A 92 1.53 0.95 2.33
CA CYS A 92 1.58 -0.12 3.31
C CYS A 92 3.00 -0.21 3.88
N GLY A 93 3.18 0.19 5.13
CA GLY A 93 4.48 0.24 5.81
C GLY A 93 4.43 -0.32 7.23
N LEU A 94 5.59 -0.55 7.81
CA LEU A 94 5.73 -1.08 9.16
C LEU A 94 5.43 -0.01 10.22
N TYR A 95 5.88 1.22 9.98
CA TYR A 95 5.71 2.33 10.92
C TYR A 95 4.27 2.82 10.97
N ASP A 96 3.90 3.35 12.11
CA ASP A 96 2.56 3.87 12.36
C ASP A 96 2.35 5.19 11.61
N PRO A 97 1.41 5.28 10.66
CA PRO A 97 1.15 6.51 9.92
C PRO A 97 0.48 7.60 10.76
N GLU A 98 -0.01 7.28 11.96
CA GLU A 98 -0.51 8.27 12.92
C GLU A 98 0.64 9.04 13.59
N GLU A 99 1.87 8.54 13.55
CA GLU A 99 3.05 9.30 13.94
C GLU A 99 3.29 10.45 12.94
N GLU A 100 3.26 11.69 13.43
CA GLU A 100 3.31 12.91 12.60
C GLU A 100 4.54 12.95 11.66
N ASN A 101 5.71 12.56 12.17
CA ASN A 101 6.94 12.49 11.37
C ASN A 101 6.82 11.46 10.22
N VAL A 102 6.22 10.29 10.48
CA VAL A 102 6.01 9.25 9.47
C VAL A 102 5.05 9.77 8.39
N ARG A 103 3.90 10.32 8.80
CA ARG A 103 2.91 10.86 7.87
C ARG A 103 3.50 11.97 7.00
N ARG A 104 4.16 12.95 7.60
CA ARG A 104 4.82 14.05 6.87
C ARG A 104 5.83 13.54 5.83
N ASP A 105 6.64 12.54 6.19
CA ASP A 105 7.64 11.98 5.27
C ASP A 105 6.98 11.22 4.11
N LEU A 106 5.87 10.51 4.35
CA LEU A 106 5.09 9.85 3.28
C LEU A 106 4.44 10.87 2.35
N GLU A 107 3.79 11.89 2.89
CA GLU A 107 3.17 12.97 2.12
C GLU A 107 4.19 13.72 1.26
N ALA A 108 5.37 14.02 1.81
CA ALA A 108 6.45 14.66 1.05
C ALA A 108 6.92 13.80 -0.13
N GLN A 109 7.05 12.49 0.04
CA GLN A 109 7.41 11.57 -1.04
C GLN A 109 6.31 11.49 -2.12
N LEU A 110 5.04 11.45 -1.72
CA LEU A 110 3.91 11.46 -2.64
C LEU A 110 3.89 12.76 -3.46
N LYS A 111 4.03 13.93 -2.80
CA LYS A 111 4.06 15.23 -3.48
C LYS A 111 5.25 15.33 -4.44
N ALA A 112 6.42 14.86 -4.02
CA ALA A 112 7.62 14.88 -4.87
C ALA A 112 7.48 14.00 -6.13
N LYS A 113 6.76 12.87 -6.05
CA LYS A 113 6.64 11.92 -7.16
C LYS A 113 5.43 12.19 -8.06
N LEU A 114 4.30 12.61 -7.49
CA LEU A 114 3.02 12.76 -8.18
C LEU A 114 2.71 14.21 -8.55
N GLY A 115 3.36 15.19 -7.90
CA GLY A 115 3.12 16.61 -8.16
C GLY A 115 1.65 16.99 -7.98
N ASP A 116 1.11 17.73 -8.94
CA ASP A 116 -0.29 18.21 -8.91
C ASP A 116 -1.32 17.11 -9.14
N ALA A 117 -0.92 15.96 -9.69
CA ALA A 117 -1.82 14.82 -9.82
C ALA A 117 -2.30 14.27 -8.47
N LEU A 118 -1.54 14.52 -7.40
CA LEU A 118 -1.88 14.10 -6.04
C LEU A 118 -3.22 14.69 -5.57
N ASP A 119 -3.58 15.90 -6.00
CA ASP A 119 -4.81 16.58 -5.60
C ASP A 119 -6.08 15.81 -6.02
N GLY A 120 -6.00 15.05 -7.11
CA GLY A 120 -7.08 14.19 -7.62
C GLY A 120 -7.11 12.78 -7.04
N ILE A 121 -6.17 12.42 -6.14
CA ILE A 121 -6.02 11.08 -5.59
C ILE A 121 -6.48 11.05 -4.13
N SER A 122 -7.30 10.07 -3.76
CA SER A 122 -7.61 9.78 -2.35
C SER A 122 -6.47 8.93 -1.78
N VAL A 123 -5.80 9.43 -0.74
CA VAL A 123 -4.61 8.77 -0.16
C VAL A 123 -4.94 8.19 1.21
N PHE A 124 -4.46 6.96 1.44
CA PHE A 124 -4.57 6.26 2.71
C PHE A 124 -3.23 5.64 3.10
N HIS A 125 -2.96 5.56 4.39
CA HIS A 125 -1.75 4.95 4.91
C HIS A 125 -2.14 3.78 5.81
N LEU A 126 -1.65 2.59 5.49
CA LEU A 126 -1.95 1.35 6.21
C LEU A 126 -0.69 0.80 6.87
N ARG A 127 -0.88 0.17 8.02
CA ARG A 127 0.21 -0.56 8.66
C ARG A 127 0.32 -1.95 8.03
N GLY A 128 1.53 -2.31 7.66
CA GLY A 128 1.85 -3.64 7.14
C GLY A 128 2.32 -4.58 8.24
N GLY A 129 3.32 -5.37 7.91
CA GLY A 129 3.89 -6.31 8.86
C GLY A 129 5.29 -6.73 8.46
N ILE A 130 5.95 -7.43 9.36
CA ILE A 130 7.24 -8.06 9.13
C ILE A 130 7.21 -9.47 9.73
N ARG A 131 7.70 -10.44 8.98
CA ARG A 131 7.94 -11.81 9.44
C ARG A 131 9.43 -12.10 9.29
N TRP A 132 10.13 -12.16 10.40
CA TRP A 132 11.59 -12.34 10.40
C TRP A 132 12.03 -13.60 9.66
N GLN A 133 11.24 -14.68 9.75
CA GLN A 133 11.54 -15.95 9.10
C GLN A 133 11.50 -15.86 7.57
N SER A 134 10.72 -14.91 7.02
CA SER A 134 10.60 -14.68 5.57
C SER A 134 11.62 -13.69 5.00
N LEU A 135 12.42 -13.06 5.87
CA LEU A 135 13.47 -12.14 5.43
C LEU A 135 14.66 -12.90 4.85
N GLY A 136 15.21 -12.40 3.75
CA GLY A 136 16.49 -12.83 3.24
C GLY A 136 17.63 -12.51 4.23
N LEU A 137 18.77 -13.19 4.06
CA LEU A 137 19.91 -13.03 4.99
C LEU A 137 20.34 -11.56 5.15
N ALA A 138 20.49 -10.82 4.06
CA ALA A 138 20.88 -9.42 4.09
C ALA A 138 19.84 -8.53 4.78
N GLU A 139 18.55 -8.77 4.54
CA GLU A 139 17.45 -8.04 5.19
C GLU A 139 17.40 -8.33 6.69
N ARG A 140 17.61 -9.59 7.07
CA ARG A 140 17.67 -9.98 8.48
C ARG A 140 18.81 -9.31 9.22
N LEU A 141 20.00 -9.27 8.64
CA LEU A 141 21.16 -8.56 9.21
C LEU A 141 20.89 -7.07 9.36
N LEU A 142 20.28 -6.45 8.36
CA LEU A 142 19.87 -5.04 8.42
C LEU A 142 18.86 -4.79 9.54
N MET A 143 17.82 -5.62 9.64
CA MET A 143 16.81 -5.50 10.70
C MET A 143 17.41 -5.70 12.09
N MET A 144 18.33 -6.66 12.25
CA MET A 144 19.06 -6.84 13.51
C MET A 144 19.86 -5.58 13.88
N ALA A 145 20.55 -4.97 12.93
CA ALA A 145 21.28 -3.72 13.16
C ALA A 145 20.35 -2.58 13.57
N LEU A 146 19.20 -2.42 12.89
CA LEU A 146 18.19 -1.41 13.22
C LEU A 146 17.61 -1.64 14.63
N VAL A 147 17.23 -2.85 14.98
CA VAL A 147 16.71 -3.18 16.32
C VAL A 147 17.76 -2.94 17.40
N ASN A 148 19.04 -3.25 17.13
CA ASN A 148 20.11 -2.95 18.06
C ASN A 148 20.30 -1.45 18.29
N GLU A 149 20.13 -0.61 17.27
CA GLU A 149 20.13 0.86 17.44
C GLU A 149 18.90 1.33 18.26
N MET A 150 17.71 0.75 18.02
CA MET A 150 16.51 1.04 18.80
C MET A 150 16.68 0.69 20.28
N LYS A 151 17.32 -0.45 20.59
CA LYS A 151 17.63 -0.88 21.97
C LYS A 151 18.53 0.08 22.73
N LYS A 152 19.38 0.86 22.05
CA LYS A 152 20.25 1.88 22.67
C LYS A 152 19.45 3.11 23.12
N LYS A 153 18.27 3.35 22.56
CA LYS A 153 17.38 4.44 23.00
C LYS A 153 16.75 4.07 24.33
N PRO A 154 16.60 5.01 25.27
CA PRO A 154 15.71 4.84 26.42
C PRO A 154 14.31 4.43 25.97
N GLU A 155 13.61 3.64 26.75
CA GLU A 155 12.29 3.11 26.38
C GLU A 155 11.29 4.25 26.07
N GLU A 156 11.34 5.30 26.88
CA GLU A 156 10.48 6.49 26.76
C GLU A 156 10.76 7.31 25.50
N ALA A 157 11.94 7.13 24.89
CA ALA A 157 12.34 7.81 23.64
C ALA A 157 12.08 6.97 22.38
N ARG A 158 11.59 5.74 22.53
CA ARG A 158 11.22 4.88 21.40
C ARG A 158 9.83 5.23 20.91
N SER A 159 9.66 5.23 19.58
CA SER A 159 8.31 5.23 19.03
C SER A 159 7.57 3.93 19.36
N ARG A 160 6.24 3.94 19.25
CA ARG A 160 5.42 2.74 19.46
C ARG A 160 5.87 1.58 18.54
N THR A 161 6.20 1.88 17.28
CA THR A 161 6.69 0.87 16.34
C THR A 161 8.06 0.36 16.73
N GLU A 162 8.98 1.21 17.20
CA GLU A 162 10.30 0.80 17.66
C GLU A 162 10.21 -0.13 18.88
N SER A 163 9.34 0.17 19.84
CA SER A 163 9.10 -0.68 21.00
C SER A 163 8.59 -2.06 20.59
N LEU A 164 7.59 -2.11 19.72
CA LEU A 164 7.06 -3.37 19.19
C LEU A 164 8.11 -4.19 18.44
N LEU A 165 8.99 -3.55 17.66
CA LEU A 165 10.07 -4.24 16.95
C LEU A 165 11.13 -4.83 17.90
N VAL A 166 11.42 -4.13 18.98
CA VAL A 166 12.35 -4.63 20.03
C VAL A 166 11.73 -5.82 20.76
N GLU A 167 10.44 -5.75 21.13
CA GLU A 167 9.73 -6.82 21.84
C GLU A 167 9.56 -8.07 20.99
N THR A 168 9.33 -7.91 19.69
CA THR A 168 9.03 -9.01 18.77
C THR A 168 10.21 -9.44 17.91
N GLU A 169 11.43 -9.07 18.31
CA GLU A 169 12.65 -9.43 17.57
C GLU A 169 12.72 -10.93 17.27
N GLY A 170 12.98 -11.26 16.02
CA GLY A 170 13.00 -12.65 15.54
C GLY A 170 11.63 -13.29 15.28
N GLY A 171 10.55 -12.64 15.67
CA GLY A 171 9.16 -13.10 15.52
C GLY A 171 8.43 -12.54 14.29
N ALA A 172 7.17 -12.19 14.49
CA ALA A 172 6.33 -11.58 13.47
C ALA A 172 5.49 -10.45 14.06
N LEU A 173 5.37 -9.35 13.31
CA LEU A 173 4.38 -8.31 13.50
C LEU A 173 3.49 -8.28 12.26
N ASP A 174 2.18 -8.19 12.43
CA ASP A 174 1.23 -8.14 11.33
C ASP A 174 -0.01 -7.33 11.73
N PHE A 175 -0.24 -6.24 11.03
CA PHE A 175 -1.38 -5.35 11.26
C PHE A 175 -2.42 -5.43 10.14
N ALA A 176 -2.19 -6.27 9.11
CA ALA A 176 -3.00 -6.27 7.91
C ALA A 176 -4.44 -6.75 8.14
N ASP A 177 -4.67 -7.64 9.10
CA ASP A 177 -5.99 -8.22 9.31
C ASP A 177 -6.91 -7.31 10.16
N GLU A 178 -6.35 -6.40 10.93
CA GLU A 178 -7.07 -5.49 11.84
C GLU A 178 -7.51 -4.17 11.18
N ALA A 179 -6.99 -3.85 9.99
CA ALA A 179 -7.25 -2.57 9.34
C ALA A 179 -8.70 -2.45 8.83
N ASP A 180 -9.33 -1.32 9.15
CA ASP A 180 -10.59 -0.92 8.51
C ASP A 180 -10.31 -0.42 7.07
N LEU A 181 -10.85 -1.12 6.09
CA LEU A 181 -10.73 -0.80 4.68
C LEU A 181 -11.97 -0.11 4.11
N GLY A 182 -12.99 0.14 4.93
CA GLY A 182 -14.22 0.83 4.56
C GLY A 182 -13.97 2.17 3.85
N PRO A 183 -13.13 3.06 4.38
CA PRO A 183 -12.82 4.34 3.75
C PRO A 183 -12.21 4.23 2.35
N ILE A 184 -11.32 3.25 2.13
CA ILE A 184 -10.70 2.99 0.82
C ILE A 184 -11.74 2.50 -0.18
N VAL A 185 -12.58 1.56 0.24
CA VAL A 185 -13.67 1.02 -0.58
C VAL A 185 -14.68 2.12 -0.93
N HIS A 186 -15.01 2.99 0.02
CA HIS A 186 -15.89 4.13 -0.18
C HIS A 186 -15.31 5.11 -1.20
N ALA A 187 -14.04 5.51 -1.05
CA ALA A 187 -13.38 6.39 -1.99
C ALA A 187 -13.31 5.80 -3.43
N ALA A 188 -13.11 4.47 -3.55
CA ALA A 188 -13.14 3.81 -4.84
C ALA A 188 -14.54 3.77 -5.48
N ARG A 189 -15.61 3.73 -4.67
CA ARG A 189 -16.99 3.74 -5.17
C ARG A 189 -17.49 5.13 -5.54
N PHE A 190 -17.17 6.13 -4.74
CA PHE A 190 -17.84 7.43 -4.79
C PHE A 190 -16.89 8.60 -5.10
N GLY A 191 -15.58 8.41 -4.95
CA GLY A 191 -14.56 9.43 -5.18
C GLY A 191 -14.16 10.18 -3.91
N LYS A 192 -13.25 11.15 -4.07
CA LYS A 192 -12.73 11.99 -3.00
C LYS A 192 -13.80 12.97 -2.53
N GLY A 193 -14.08 12.99 -1.22
CA GLY A 193 -15.02 13.96 -0.62
C GLY A 193 -16.51 13.65 -0.82
N ALA A 194 -16.89 12.44 -1.26
CA ALA A 194 -18.27 12.00 -1.18
C ALA A 194 -18.56 11.60 0.29
N GLU A 195 -19.48 12.30 0.96
CA GLU A 195 -20.05 11.95 2.26
C GLU A 195 -21.22 10.99 2.09
#